data_86d7594444b83b9667379a97a7ee5f8b
#
_entry.id   86d7594444b83b9667379a97a7ee5f8b
#
_cell.length_a   1.000
_cell.length_b   1.000
_cell.length_c   1.000
_cell.angle_alpha   90.00
_cell.angle_beta   90.00
_cell.angle_gamma   90.00
#
_symmetry.space_group_name_H-M   'P 1'
#
loop_
_entity.id
_entity.type
_entity.pdbx_description
1 polymer ?
#
loop_
_entity_poly.entity_id
_entity_poly.type
_entity_poly.pdbx_seq_one_letter_code
_entity_poly.pdbx_strand_id
1 'polypeptide(L)'
;MKNILEKIIKQKKEDLKTIKEKISLATIDSKIKSIDNFLNFKKKIINNQEQKRVSLIAEIKKASPSAGIIIKDFDHLKIANLYADNNVACLSVLTEEKFFFGNLSYISDIKKKLKLPILAKDFFIDPYQVSYSKSFGCDC
;
A
#
# COMPACT_ATOMS: atom_id res chain seq x y z
N MET A 1 -3.32 -8.83 -28.45
CA MET A 1 -2.78 -7.86 -27.43
C MET A 1 -2.14 -8.67 -26.31
N LYS A 2 -0.86 -8.47 -26.02
CA LYS A 2 -0.28 -9.07 -24.79
C LYS A 2 -1.03 -8.48 -23.62
N ASN A 3 -1.59 -9.35 -22.78
CA ASN A 3 -2.36 -8.97 -21.60
C ASN A 3 -1.50 -8.07 -20.70
N ILE A 4 -2.01 -6.89 -20.31
CA ILE A 4 -1.29 -5.95 -19.44
C ILE A 4 -0.85 -6.61 -18.14
N LEU A 5 -1.65 -7.54 -17.62
CA LEU A 5 -1.33 -8.30 -16.42
C LEU A 5 -0.04 -9.14 -16.60
N GLU A 6 0.14 -9.79 -17.74
CA GLU A 6 1.36 -10.56 -18.04
C GLU A 6 2.61 -9.67 -18.03
N LYS A 7 2.50 -8.45 -18.58
CA LYS A 7 3.60 -7.46 -18.54
C LYS A 7 3.93 -7.05 -17.12
N ILE A 8 2.91 -6.76 -16.30
CA ILE A 8 3.07 -6.38 -14.89
C ILE A 8 3.75 -7.52 -14.12
N ILE A 9 3.26 -8.76 -14.26
CA ILE A 9 3.82 -9.93 -13.57
C ILE A 9 5.26 -10.19 -13.99
N LYS A 10 5.58 -10.07 -15.28
CA LYS A 10 6.96 -10.22 -15.76
C LYS A 10 7.88 -9.18 -15.12
N GLN A 11 7.49 -7.91 -15.17
CA GLN A 11 8.25 -6.82 -14.56
C GLN A 11 8.42 -7.04 -13.05
N LYS A 12 7.35 -7.43 -12.35
CA LYS A 12 7.37 -7.69 -10.92
C LYS A 12 8.36 -8.80 -10.53
N LYS A 13 8.47 -9.86 -11.34
CA LYS A 13 9.46 -10.93 -11.13
C LYS A 13 10.89 -10.42 -11.23
N GLU A 14 11.18 -9.54 -12.19
CA GLU A 14 12.50 -8.93 -12.38
C GLU A 14 12.84 -8.00 -11.21
N ASP A 15 11.90 -7.13 -10.83
CA ASP A 15 12.07 -6.20 -9.71
C ASP A 15 12.32 -6.97 -8.38
N LEU A 16 11.54 -8.03 -8.13
CA LEU A 16 11.70 -8.86 -6.93
C LEU A 16 13.05 -9.55 -6.84
N LYS A 17 13.58 -10.06 -7.96
CA LYS A 17 14.92 -10.62 -8.00
C LYS A 17 15.94 -9.61 -7.50
N THR A 18 15.90 -8.40 -8.05
CA THR A 18 16.83 -7.32 -7.66
C THR A 18 16.66 -6.89 -6.20
N ILE A 19 15.42 -6.84 -5.69
CA ILE A 19 15.16 -6.46 -4.30
C ILE A 19 15.69 -7.54 -3.35
N LYS A 20 15.44 -8.82 -3.63
CA LYS A 20 15.91 -9.96 -2.81
C LYS A 20 17.43 -10.05 -2.73
N GLU A 21 18.14 -9.69 -3.81
CA GLU A 21 19.61 -9.65 -3.82
C GLU A 21 20.17 -8.55 -2.89
N LYS A 22 19.43 -7.44 -2.73
CA LYS A 22 19.87 -6.27 -1.94
C LYS A 22 19.40 -6.30 -0.49
N ILE A 23 18.26 -6.89 -0.21
CA ILE A 23 17.60 -6.81 1.10
C ILE A 23 17.24 -8.21 1.58
N SER A 24 17.90 -8.67 2.64
CA SER A 24 17.63 -9.98 3.23
C SER A 24 16.33 -9.98 4.06
N LEU A 25 15.75 -11.17 4.24
CA LEU A 25 14.60 -11.33 5.16
C LEU A 25 14.96 -10.91 6.59
N ALA A 26 16.19 -11.18 7.05
CA ALA A 26 16.64 -10.76 8.37
C ALA A 26 16.64 -9.23 8.54
N THR A 27 17.03 -8.50 7.48
CA THR A 27 16.94 -7.03 7.46
C THR A 27 15.49 -6.54 7.53
N ILE A 28 14.60 -7.20 6.78
CA ILE A 28 13.16 -6.90 6.78
C ILE A 28 12.57 -7.16 8.16
N ASP A 29 12.85 -8.31 8.77
CA ASP A 29 12.34 -8.68 10.10
C ASP A 29 12.79 -7.71 11.19
N SER A 30 14.07 -7.29 11.14
CA SER A 30 14.59 -6.28 12.06
C SER A 30 13.85 -4.95 11.92
N LYS A 31 13.56 -4.54 10.69
CA LYS A 31 12.79 -3.31 10.43
C LYS A 31 11.34 -3.43 10.90
N ILE A 32 10.69 -4.57 10.68
CA ILE A 32 9.32 -4.82 11.16
C ILE A 32 9.26 -4.74 12.69
N LYS A 33 10.24 -5.31 13.40
CA LYS A 33 10.31 -5.27 14.88
C LYS A 33 10.46 -3.85 15.45
N SER A 34 11.00 -2.92 14.67
CA SER A 34 11.14 -1.52 15.08
C SER A 34 9.87 -0.67 14.86
N ILE A 35 8.84 -1.23 14.24
CA ILE A 35 7.58 -0.55 13.97
C ILE A 35 6.57 -0.93 15.06
N ASP A 36 6.06 0.04 15.79
CA ASP A 36 5.13 -0.13 16.92
C ASP A 36 3.70 0.33 16.65
N ASN A 37 3.45 0.92 15.47
CA ASN A 37 2.19 1.57 15.13
C ASN A 37 1.30 0.78 14.16
N PHE A 38 1.43 -0.55 14.13
CA PHE A 38 0.53 -1.39 13.34
C PHE A 38 -0.90 -1.32 13.87
N LEU A 39 -1.85 -1.28 12.95
CA LEU A 39 -3.28 -1.23 13.23
C LEU A 39 -3.98 -2.47 12.69
N ASN A 40 -5.08 -2.87 13.32
CA ASN A 40 -5.84 -4.02 12.87
C ASN A 40 -6.88 -3.60 11.83
N PHE A 41 -6.55 -3.75 10.55
CA PHE A 41 -7.40 -3.42 9.41
C PHE A 41 -8.76 -4.14 9.47
N LYS A 42 -8.75 -5.45 9.70
CA LYS A 42 -9.97 -6.26 9.79
C LYS A 42 -10.86 -5.82 10.95
N LYS A 43 -10.28 -5.61 12.14
CA LYS A 43 -11.03 -5.18 13.32
C LYS A 43 -11.71 -3.82 13.12
N LYS A 44 -11.06 -2.89 12.40
CA LYS A 44 -11.66 -1.59 12.08
C LYS A 44 -12.95 -1.73 11.25
N ILE A 45 -12.94 -2.63 10.27
CA ILE A 45 -14.13 -2.89 9.43
C ILE A 45 -15.22 -3.58 10.24
N ILE A 46 -14.88 -4.60 11.03
CA ILE A 46 -15.85 -5.33 11.87
C ILE A 46 -16.50 -4.39 12.88
N ASN A 47 -15.72 -3.58 13.59
CA ASN A 47 -16.26 -2.63 14.57
C ASN A 47 -17.26 -1.63 13.94
N ASN A 48 -16.98 -1.17 12.72
CA ASN A 48 -17.93 -0.31 12.02
C ASN A 48 -19.23 -1.07 11.67
N GLN A 49 -19.11 -2.32 11.22
CA GLN A 49 -20.26 -3.17 10.90
C GLN A 49 -21.15 -3.40 12.14
N GLU A 50 -20.55 -3.73 13.29
CA GLU A 50 -21.26 -3.91 14.56
C GLU A 50 -22.02 -2.64 14.98
N GLN A 51 -21.46 -1.47 14.66
CA GLN A 51 -22.10 -0.18 14.89
C GLN A 51 -23.05 0.26 13.75
N LYS A 52 -23.35 -0.64 12.81
CA LYS A 52 -24.19 -0.37 11.64
C LYS A 52 -23.69 0.81 10.78
N ARG A 53 -22.38 1.01 10.73
CA ARG A 53 -21.71 2.03 9.91
C ARG A 53 -21.10 1.41 8.66
N VAL A 54 -21.18 2.13 7.55
CA VAL A 54 -20.46 1.76 6.33
C VAL A 54 -18.97 1.99 6.51
N SER A 55 -18.14 1.02 6.08
CA SER A 55 -16.69 1.19 6.04
C SER A 55 -16.25 1.60 4.65
N LEU A 56 -15.70 2.79 4.51
CA LEU A 56 -15.07 3.24 3.29
C LEU A 56 -13.58 2.95 3.33
N ILE A 57 -13.09 2.18 2.35
CA ILE A 57 -11.66 2.00 2.08
C ILE A 57 -11.31 2.95 0.94
N ALA A 58 -10.62 4.04 1.23
CA ALA A 58 -10.30 5.07 0.25
C ALA A 58 -8.97 4.79 -0.45
N GLU A 59 -8.96 4.87 -1.78
CA GLU A 59 -7.77 4.54 -2.59
C GLU A 59 -6.94 5.78 -2.93
N ILE A 60 -5.63 5.68 -2.69
CA ILE A 60 -4.62 6.67 -3.11
C ILE A 60 -3.89 6.13 -4.33
N LYS A 61 -4.19 6.70 -5.49
CA LYS A 61 -3.70 6.25 -6.80
C LYS A 61 -3.35 7.40 -7.71
N LYS A 62 -2.11 7.44 -8.20
CA LYS A 62 -1.61 8.48 -9.12
C LYS A 62 -1.98 8.20 -10.57
N ALA A 63 -1.85 6.95 -10.99
CA ALA A 63 -2.01 6.53 -12.38
C ALA A 63 -2.53 5.11 -12.50
N SER A 64 -2.99 4.73 -13.68
CA SER A 64 -3.30 3.35 -14.04
C SER A 64 -2.98 3.07 -15.50
N PRO A 65 -2.75 1.80 -15.92
CA PRO A 65 -2.48 1.46 -17.31
C PRO A 65 -3.58 1.86 -18.29
N SER A 66 -4.82 1.90 -17.84
CA SER A 66 -5.98 2.23 -18.68
C SER A 66 -6.28 3.72 -18.75
N ALA A 67 -6.02 4.48 -17.69
CA ALA A 67 -6.34 5.90 -17.60
C ALA A 67 -5.12 6.82 -17.72
N GLY A 68 -3.89 6.27 -17.71
CA GLY A 68 -2.67 7.06 -17.60
C GLY A 68 -2.57 7.78 -16.26
N ILE A 69 -2.06 9.00 -16.25
CA ILE A 69 -1.98 9.85 -15.05
C ILE A 69 -3.37 10.38 -14.73
N ILE A 70 -3.89 10.00 -13.55
CA ILE A 70 -5.22 10.42 -13.05
C ILE A 70 -5.10 11.76 -12.32
N ILE A 71 -4.03 11.92 -11.53
CA ILE A 71 -3.78 13.14 -10.73
C ILE A 71 -2.42 13.71 -11.14
N LYS A 72 -2.41 14.88 -11.77
CA LYS A 72 -1.16 15.53 -12.21
C LYS A 72 -0.34 16.03 -11.03
N ASP A 73 -0.94 16.81 -10.15
CA ASP A 73 -0.30 17.35 -8.93
C ASP A 73 -0.53 16.39 -7.76
N PHE A 74 0.01 15.17 -7.90
CA PHE A 74 -0.20 14.11 -6.94
C PHE A 74 0.61 14.33 -5.65
N ASP A 75 -0.11 14.47 -4.55
CA ASP A 75 0.43 14.53 -3.19
C ASP A 75 -0.31 13.49 -2.32
N HIS A 76 0.37 12.39 -2.03
CA HIS A 76 -0.19 11.29 -1.25
C HIS A 76 -0.57 11.70 0.18
N LEU A 77 0.17 12.63 0.79
CA LEU A 77 -0.12 13.11 2.14
C LEU A 77 -1.34 14.03 2.16
N LYS A 78 -1.45 14.92 1.18
CA LYS A 78 -2.62 15.79 1.04
C LYS A 78 -3.90 14.97 0.84
N ILE A 79 -3.84 13.95 -0.03
CA ILE A 79 -4.98 13.05 -0.28
C ILE A 79 -5.32 12.24 0.97
N ALA A 80 -4.31 11.68 1.66
CA ALA A 80 -4.51 10.91 2.89
C ALA A 80 -5.15 11.75 4.01
N ASN A 81 -4.72 13.01 4.19
CA ASN A 81 -5.33 13.92 5.15
C ASN A 81 -6.79 14.23 4.79
N LEU A 82 -7.08 14.53 3.51
CA LEU A 82 -8.45 14.76 3.04
C LEU A 82 -9.36 13.57 3.36
N TYR A 83 -8.89 12.34 3.13
CA TYR A 83 -9.63 11.13 3.47
C TYR A 83 -9.82 10.96 4.99
N ALA A 84 -8.79 11.24 5.78
CA ALA A 84 -8.87 11.19 7.24
C ALA A 84 -9.90 12.19 7.79
N ASP A 85 -9.91 13.43 7.30
CA ASP A 85 -10.86 14.48 7.67
C ASP A 85 -12.30 14.10 7.32
N ASN A 86 -12.50 13.23 6.33
CA ASN A 86 -13.81 12.69 5.94
C ASN A 86 -14.13 11.31 6.58
N ASN A 87 -13.42 10.93 7.65
CA ASN A 87 -13.70 9.76 8.48
C ASN A 87 -13.70 8.42 7.71
N VAL A 88 -12.82 8.24 6.74
CA VAL A 88 -12.66 6.94 6.08
C VAL A 88 -12.23 5.86 7.09
N ALA A 89 -12.66 4.63 6.87
CA ALA A 89 -12.30 3.53 7.76
C ALA A 89 -10.83 3.11 7.61
N CYS A 90 -10.36 3.01 6.38
CA CYS A 90 -9.03 2.53 6.01
C CYS A 90 -8.56 3.19 4.71
N LEU A 91 -7.26 3.12 4.46
CA LEU A 91 -6.67 3.54 3.19
C LEU A 91 -6.20 2.33 2.37
N SER A 92 -6.29 2.43 1.04
CA SER A 92 -5.65 1.53 0.09
C SER A 92 -4.64 2.32 -0.72
N VAL A 93 -3.35 2.03 -0.55
CA VAL A 93 -2.28 2.80 -1.17
C VAL A 93 -1.63 1.99 -2.28
N LEU A 94 -1.67 2.50 -3.52
CA LEU A 94 -0.98 1.87 -4.65
C LEU A 94 0.53 1.91 -4.42
N THR A 95 1.18 0.74 -4.44
CA THR A 95 2.62 0.59 -4.24
C THR A 95 3.34 0.08 -5.48
N GLU A 96 2.60 -0.30 -6.52
CA GLU A 96 3.17 -0.69 -7.80
C GLU A 96 3.76 0.53 -8.52
N GLU A 97 5.07 0.49 -8.86
CA GLU A 97 5.83 1.67 -9.30
C GLU A 97 5.74 1.93 -10.80
N LYS A 98 5.81 0.88 -11.63
CA LYS A 98 6.01 1.02 -13.08
C LYS A 98 4.73 1.39 -13.85
N PHE A 99 3.62 0.83 -13.45
CA PHE A 99 2.35 0.94 -14.18
C PHE A 99 1.31 1.82 -13.46
N PHE A 100 1.43 1.97 -12.15
CA PHE A 100 0.52 2.78 -11.33
C PHE A 100 1.19 4.00 -10.70
N PHE A 101 2.51 4.14 -10.87
CA PHE A 101 3.32 5.21 -10.30
C PHE A 101 3.16 5.36 -8.78
N GLY A 102 2.98 4.19 -8.12
CA GLY A 102 2.91 4.07 -6.67
C GLY A 102 4.29 4.01 -6.04
N ASN A 103 4.33 3.95 -4.70
CA ASN A 103 5.56 3.73 -3.97
C ASN A 103 5.26 3.24 -2.54
N LEU A 104 6.03 2.26 -2.03
CA LEU A 104 5.92 1.78 -0.66
C LEU A 104 6.24 2.86 0.38
N SER A 105 7.09 3.84 0.06
CA SER A 105 7.41 4.95 0.96
C SER A 105 6.18 5.78 1.34
N TYR A 106 5.16 5.88 0.46
CA TYR A 106 3.92 6.59 0.76
C TYR A 106 3.24 6.06 2.03
N ILE A 107 3.30 4.73 2.24
CA ILE A 107 2.77 4.09 3.46
C ILE A 107 3.51 4.60 4.70
N SER A 108 4.84 4.56 4.68
CA SER A 108 5.66 5.03 5.79
C SER A 108 5.42 6.51 6.11
N ASP A 109 5.25 7.33 5.08
CA ASP A 109 5.01 8.77 5.26
C ASP A 109 3.63 9.05 5.87
N ILE A 110 2.60 8.32 5.41
CA ILE A 110 1.24 8.42 5.96
C ILE A 110 1.21 7.93 7.41
N LYS A 111 1.84 6.79 7.72
CA LYS A 111 1.88 6.21 9.07
C LYS A 111 2.56 7.11 10.11
N LYS A 112 3.49 7.98 9.69
CA LYS A 112 4.09 8.99 10.58
C LYS A 112 3.11 10.09 11.01
N LYS A 113 2.06 10.33 10.22
CA LYS A 113 1.14 11.47 10.41
C LYS A 113 -0.27 11.05 10.80
N LEU A 114 -0.74 9.89 10.34
CA LEU A 114 -2.13 9.47 10.49
C LEU A 114 -2.23 8.10 11.17
N LYS A 115 -3.23 7.92 12.01
CA LYS A 115 -3.59 6.65 12.66
C LYS A 115 -4.75 5.98 11.92
N LEU A 116 -4.53 5.63 10.65
CA LEU A 116 -5.47 4.88 9.82
C LEU A 116 -4.86 3.54 9.41
N PRO A 117 -5.65 2.44 9.40
CA PRO A 117 -5.19 1.18 8.82
C PRO A 117 -4.93 1.32 7.33
N ILE A 118 -3.80 0.78 6.86
CA ILE A 118 -3.35 0.90 5.47
C ILE A 118 -3.17 -0.47 4.83
N LEU A 119 -3.81 -0.65 3.68
CA LEU A 119 -3.57 -1.76 2.76
C LEU A 119 -2.54 -1.35 1.72
N ALA A 120 -1.47 -2.15 1.57
CA ALA A 120 -0.55 -2.04 0.46
C ALA A 120 -1.16 -2.71 -0.77
N LYS A 121 -1.49 -1.92 -1.79
CA LYS A 121 -2.11 -2.42 -3.02
C LYS A 121 -1.08 -2.62 -4.12
N ASP A 122 -0.74 -3.88 -4.36
CA ASP A 122 0.24 -4.31 -5.35
C ASP A 122 -0.15 -5.66 -5.96
N PHE A 123 0.64 -6.17 -6.91
CA PHE A 123 0.56 -7.53 -7.42
C PHE A 123 1.48 -8.42 -6.60
N PHE A 124 0.93 -9.11 -5.62
CA PHE A 124 1.66 -10.04 -4.76
C PHE A 124 1.79 -11.39 -5.46
N ILE A 125 3.01 -11.74 -5.84
CA ILE A 125 3.36 -13.00 -6.54
C ILE A 125 4.36 -13.84 -5.78
N ASP A 126 4.84 -13.35 -4.63
CA ASP A 126 5.86 -14.01 -3.81
C ASP A 126 5.65 -13.62 -2.33
N PRO A 127 5.72 -14.58 -1.38
CA PRO A 127 5.57 -14.30 0.05
C PRO A 127 6.54 -13.23 0.60
N TYR A 128 7.72 -13.09 0.00
CA TYR A 128 8.68 -12.05 0.36
C TYR A 128 8.07 -10.64 0.32
N GLN A 129 7.18 -10.38 -0.66
CA GLN A 129 6.53 -9.08 -0.80
C GLN A 129 5.67 -8.72 0.41
N VAL A 130 5.06 -9.70 1.07
CA VAL A 130 4.23 -9.47 2.27
C VAL A 130 5.10 -8.89 3.39
N SER A 131 6.21 -9.54 3.71
CA SER A 131 7.16 -9.07 4.72
C SER A 131 7.79 -7.74 4.30
N TYR A 132 8.17 -7.61 3.03
CA TYR A 132 8.77 -6.39 2.50
C TYR A 132 7.81 -5.18 2.63
N SER A 133 6.56 -5.33 2.22
CA SER A 133 5.56 -4.27 2.36
C SER A 133 5.28 -3.96 3.83
N LYS A 134 5.20 -4.98 4.69
CA LYS A 134 5.03 -4.80 6.13
C LYS A 134 6.16 -3.98 6.74
N SER A 135 7.39 -4.10 6.24
CA SER A 135 8.53 -3.30 6.71
C SER A 135 8.41 -1.80 6.41
N PHE A 136 7.43 -1.39 5.61
CA PHE A 136 7.05 0.02 5.40
C PHE A 136 5.87 0.47 6.26
N GLY A 137 5.32 -0.43 7.11
CA GLY A 137 4.27 -0.14 8.07
C GLY A 137 2.85 -0.45 7.57
N CYS A 138 2.66 -1.16 6.45
CA CYS A 138 1.31 -1.55 6.06
C CYS A 138 0.69 -2.55 7.04
N ASP A 139 -0.62 -2.47 7.17
CA ASP A 139 -1.41 -3.28 8.10
C ASP A 139 -2.09 -4.46 7.41
N CYS A 140 -2.20 -4.39 6.07
CA CYS A 140 -2.89 -5.36 5.24
C CYS A 140 -2.28 -5.41 3.84
#